data_c4e1350673877ff7ba0212a4d4cfcbfb
#
_entry.id   c4e1350673877ff7ba0212a4d4cfcbfb
#
_cell.length_a   1.000
_cell.length_b   1.000
_cell.length_c   1.000
_cell.angle_alpha   90.00
_cell.angle_beta   90.00
_cell.angle_gamma   90.00
#
_symmetry.space_group_name_H-M   'P 1'
#
loop_
_entity.id
_entity.type
_entity.pdbx_description
1 polymer ?
#
loop_
_entity_poly.entity_id
_entity_poly.type
_entity_poly.pdbx_seq_one_letter_code
_entity_poly.pdbx_strand_id
1 'polypeptide(L)'
;ALLASTNTKDEHRHTIDMVHDTLLPWCSYLDEEAEPSIVAVANVQHLSTRLEGQLSEPIASVLDLVGALHPTPAVGGMPRDAALALIDELEGLDRGRYAGPVGWVDAKGNGTWAVGIRSAQINGTHTRIHAGVGVVADSQAEQELAETRAKLQTMLGAIVRP
;
A
#
# COMPACT_ATOMS: atom_id res chain seq x y z
N ALA A 1 -1.54 -13.78 -16.01
CA ALA A 1 -2.41 -14.03 -14.85
C ALA A 1 -2.88 -12.70 -14.23
N LEU A 2 -2.00 -11.86 -13.64
CA LEU A 2 -2.39 -10.59 -12.95
C LEU A 2 -3.18 -9.63 -13.85
N LEU A 3 -2.69 -9.35 -15.06
CA LEU A 3 -3.40 -8.48 -16.02
C LEU A 3 -4.72 -9.07 -16.54
N ALA A 4 -4.97 -10.34 -16.32
CA ALA A 4 -6.22 -11.01 -16.72
C ALA A 4 -7.23 -11.15 -15.57
N SER A 5 -6.85 -10.83 -14.33
CA SER A 5 -7.75 -10.85 -13.17
C SER A 5 -8.50 -9.53 -13.08
N THR A 6 -9.82 -9.57 -13.16
CA THR A 6 -10.69 -8.39 -13.02
C THR A 6 -10.57 -7.83 -11.60
N ASN A 7 -10.68 -8.68 -10.59
CA ASN A 7 -10.58 -8.27 -9.18
C ASN A 7 -9.28 -7.52 -8.86
N THR A 8 -8.14 -8.07 -9.33
CA THR A 8 -6.83 -7.40 -9.11
C THR A 8 -6.74 -6.04 -9.80
N LYS A 9 -7.36 -5.90 -10.97
CA LYS A 9 -7.40 -4.61 -11.68
C LYS A 9 -8.32 -3.62 -10.98
N ASP A 10 -9.46 -4.06 -10.47
CA ASP A 10 -10.43 -3.21 -9.78
C ASP A 10 -9.85 -2.69 -8.45
N GLU A 11 -9.21 -3.56 -7.64
CA GLU A 11 -8.49 -3.15 -6.45
C GLU A 11 -7.39 -2.12 -6.76
N HIS A 12 -6.60 -2.40 -7.80
CA HIS A 12 -5.55 -1.50 -8.25
C HIS A 12 -6.12 -0.16 -8.70
N ARG A 13 -7.20 -0.16 -9.50
CA ARG A 13 -7.85 1.06 -9.99
C ARG A 13 -8.38 1.93 -8.86
N HIS A 14 -9.06 1.36 -7.87
CA HIS A 14 -9.51 2.09 -6.69
C HIS A 14 -8.37 2.82 -5.98
N THR A 15 -7.20 2.18 -5.88
CA THR A 15 -6.03 2.82 -5.27
C THR A 15 -5.51 3.98 -6.13
N ILE A 16 -5.41 3.78 -7.44
CA ILE A 16 -4.90 4.81 -8.36
C ILE A 16 -5.84 6.02 -8.42
N ASP A 17 -7.15 5.79 -8.52
CA ASP A 17 -8.15 6.85 -8.53
C ASP A 17 -8.05 7.72 -7.25
N MET A 18 -7.96 7.09 -6.08
CA MET A 18 -7.80 7.81 -4.82
C MET A 18 -6.50 8.63 -4.78
N VAL A 19 -5.39 8.05 -5.22
CA VAL A 19 -4.10 8.76 -5.26
C VAL A 19 -4.16 9.94 -6.22
N HIS A 20 -4.70 9.74 -7.42
CA HIS A 20 -4.88 10.78 -8.43
C HIS A 20 -5.74 11.93 -7.89
N ASP A 21 -6.95 11.62 -7.38
CA ASP A 21 -7.89 12.62 -6.89
C ASP A 21 -7.36 13.38 -5.67
N THR A 22 -6.59 12.70 -4.81
CA THR A 22 -5.94 13.33 -3.65
C THR A 22 -4.82 14.28 -4.07
N LEU A 23 -4.02 13.92 -5.08
CA LEU A 23 -2.90 14.74 -5.54
C LEU A 23 -3.31 15.88 -6.46
N LEU A 24 -4.40 15.73 -7.20
CA LEU A 24 -4.85 16.70 -8.20
C LEU A 24 -4.96 18.14 -7.66
N PRO A 25 -5.53 18.40 -6.47
CA PRO A 25 -5.60 19.77 -5.90
C PRO A 25 -4.23 20.36 -5.53
N TRP A 26 -3.20 19.54 -5.36
CA TRP A 26 -1.85 19.96 -4.98
C TRP A 26 -0.96 20.25 -6.20
N CYS A 27 -1.42 19.85 -7.40
CA CYS A 27 -0.61 19.86 -8.62
C CYS A 27 -1.12 20.87 -9.63
N SER A 28 -0.21 21.58 -10.30
CA SER A 28 -0.50 22.37 -11.51
C SER A 28 -0.57 21.47 -12.75
N TYR A 29 0.03 20.30 -12.68
CA TYR A 29 0.03 19.25 -13.69
C TYR A 29 0.16 17.89 -13.01
N LEU A 30 -0.64 16.93 -13.43
CA LEU A 30 -0.59 15.54 -12.96
C LEU A 30 -0.86 14.61 -14.15
N ASP A 31 0.05 13.69 -14.40
CA ASP A 31 -0.02 12.67 -15.44
C ASP A 31 -0.09 11.27 -14.82
N GLU A 32 -0.85 10.41 -15.45
CA GLU A 32 -1.04 9.02 -15.04
C GLU A 32 -0.69 8.10 -16.19
N GLU A 33 0.09 7.07 -15.92
CA GLU A 33 0.39 6.01 -16.89
C GLU A 33 -0.91 5.34 -17.35
N ALA A 34 -1.16 5.33 -18.67
CA ALA A 34 -2.43 4.91 -19.24
C ALA A 34 -2.79 3.45 -18.97
N GLU A 35 -1.78 2.57 -18.84
CA GLU A 35 -1.97 1.15 -18.57
C GLU A 35 -1.01 0.71 -17.46
N PRO A 36 -1.48 -0.10 -16.49
CA PRO A 36 -0.61 -0.58 -15.42
C PRO A 36 0.47 -1.52 -15.96
N SER A 37 1.67 -1.36 -15.45
CA SER A 37 2.81 -2.24 -15.68
C SER A 37 2.89 -3.35 -14.61
N ILE A 38 3.67 -4.41 -14.88
CA ILE A 38 3.95 -5.45 -13.89
C ILE A 38 5.34 -5.22 -13.32
N VAL A 39 5.39 -5.03 -12.00
CA VAL A 39 6.66 -4.96 -11.26
C VAL A 39 6.86 -6.24 -10.48
N ALA A 40 8.00 -6.90 -10.71
CA ALA A 40 8.42 -8.09 -9.97
C ALA A 40 9.34 -7.68 -8.81
N VAL A 41 8.98 -8.06 -7.60
CA VAL A 41 9.77 -7.82 -6.40
C VAL A 41 9.98 -9.16 -5.69
N ALA A 42 11.21 -9.62 -5.67
CA ALA A 42 11.58 -10.95 -5.16
C ALA A 42 10.72 -12.07 -5.79
N ASN A 43 9.83 -12.66 -5.02
CA ASN A 43 8.95 -13.76 -5.45
C ASN A 43 7.49 -13.34 -5.68
N VAL A 44 7.21 -12.02 -5.69
CA VAL A 44 5.84 -11.48 -5.84
C VAL A 44 5.80 -10.53 -7.02
N GLN A 45 4.71 -10.56 -7.76
CA GLN A 45 4.42 -9.60 -8.83
C GLN A 45 3.30 -8.66 -8.40
N HIS A 46 3.41 -7.39 -8.75
CA HIS A 46 2.41 -6.36 -8.47
C HIS A 46 2.05 -5.59 -9.73
N LEU A 47 0.80 -5.13 -9.81
CA LEU A 47 0.45 -4.07 -10.72
C LEU A 47 1.03 -2.74 -10.21
N SER A 48 1.52 -1.93 -11.12
CA SER A 48 2.08 -0.62 -10.84
C SER A 48 1.59 0.38 -11.87
N THR A 49 1.13 1.53 -11.42
CA THR A 49 0.80 2.69 -12.26
C THR A 49 1.57 3.89 -11.74
N ARG A 50 2.31 4.53 -12.61
CA ARG A 50 3.07 5.73 -12.26
C ARG A 50 2.17 6.95 -12.37
N LEU A 51 2.19 7.79 -11.33
CA LEU A 51 1.68 9.15 -11.37
C LEU A 51 2.85 10.11 -11.21
N GLU A 52 2.91 11.12 -12.05
CA GLU A 52 3.95 12.14 -12.04
C GLU A 52 3.32 13.51 -12.21
N GLY A 53 3.74 14.47 -11.40
CA GLY A 53 3.15 15.80 -11.45
C GLY A 53 4.08 16.89 -10.95
N GLN A 54 3.66 18.12 -11.18
CA GLN A 54 4.29 19.33 -10.67
C GLN A 54 3.43 19.94 -9.58
N LEU A 55 3.97 20.11 -8.37
CA LEU A 55 3.27 20.79 -7.28
C LEU A 55 3.01 22.25 -7.61
N SER A 56 1.85 22.74 -7.20
CA SER A 56 1.47 24.16 -7.28
C SER A 56 2.10 24.94 -6.12
N GLU A 57 2.25 26.23 -6.30
CA GLU A 57 2.61 27.15 -5.21
C GLU A 57 1.41 27.45 -4.28
N PRO A 58 1.61 27.49 -2.96
CA PRO A 58 2.85 27.21 -2.23
C PRO A 58 3.17 25.72 -2.23
N ILE A 59 4.45 25.37 -2.48
CA ILE A 59 4.87 23.98 -2.60
C ILE A 59 4.68 23.24 -1.27
N ALA A 60 3.86 22.19 -1.28
CA ALA A 60 3.65 21.32 -0.14
C ALA A 60 4.91 20.48 0.15
N SER A 61 5.16 20.19 1.41
CA SER A 61 6.19 19.24 1.78
C SER A 61 5.76 17.79 1.50
N VAL A 62 6.72 16.88 1.40
CA VAL A 62 6.40 15.45 1.27
C VAL A 62 5.57 14.93 2.45
N LEU A 63 5.69 15.53 3.64
CA LEU A 63 4.90 15.14 4.82
C LEU A 63 3.41 15.51 4.66
N ASP A 64 3.11 16.67 4.05
CA ASP A 64 1.73 17.06 3.75
C ASP A 64 1.10 16.05 2.78
N LEU A 65 1.84 15.67 1.74
CA LEU A 65 1.38 14.70 0.75
C LEU A 65 1.19 13.30 1.37
N VAL A 66 2.11 12.86 2.22
CA VAL A 66 1.98 11.58 2.96
C VAL A 66 0.74 11.61 3.86
N GLY A 67 0.51 12.70 4.58
CA GLY A 67 -0.67 12.87 5.43
C GLY A 67 -1.99 12.81 4.65
N ALA A 68 -2.01 13.37 3.45
CA ALA A 68 -3.18 13.32 2.57
C ALA A 68 -3.42 11.94 1.96
N LEU A 69 -2.36 11.27 1.53
CA LEU A 69 -2.42 9.98 0.83
C LEU A 69 -2.61 8.77 1.75
N HIS A 70 -2.12 8.84 2.98
CA HIS A 70 -2.12 7.65 3.85
C HIS A 70 -3.36 7.59 4.78
N PRO A 71 -3.96 6.39 4.97
CA PRO A 71 -3.70 5.14 4.25
C PRO A 71 -4.33 5.12 2.86
N THR A 72 -3.66 4.50 1.91
CA THR A 72 -4.26 4.20 0.61
C THR A 72 -5.28 3.06 0.71
N PRO A 73 -6.21 2.91 -0.25
CA PRO A 73 -7.17 1.79 -0.27
C PRO A 73 -6.52 0.42 -0.20
N ALA A 74 -5.31 0.28 -0.76
CA ALA A 74 -4.54 -0.97 -0.74
C ALA A 74 -4.23 -1.49 0.68
N VAL A 75 -4.26 -0.64 1.70
CA VAL A 75 -3.97 -1.02 3.09
C VAL A 75 -5.04 -0.58 4.08
N GLY A 76 -5.87 0.40 3.73
CA GLY A 76 -6.91 0.97 4.58
C GLY A 76 -8.34 0.71 4.09
N GLY A 77 -8.51 0.23 2.85
CA GLY A 77 -9.81 0.01 2.23
C GLY A 77 -10.57 1.29 1.86
N MET A 78 -11.75 1.12 1.27
CA MET A 78 -12.68 2.21 0.90
C MET A 78 -14.14 1.79 1.15
N PRO A 79 -15.03 2.72 1.58
CA PRO A 79 -14.75 4.09 2.03
C PRO A 79 -13.87 4.12 3.29
N ARG A 80 -12.91 5.04 3.35
CA ARG A 80 -11.79 5.05 4.33
C ARG A 80 -12.25 4.80 5.78
N ASP A 81 -13.12 5.65 6.30
CA ASP A 81 -13.49 5.60 7.72
C ASP A 81 -14.26 4.32 8.08
N ALA A 82 -15.17 3.88 7.21
CA ALA A 82 -15.92 2.64 7.39
C ALA A 82 -15.00 1.40 7.31
N ALA A 83 -14.07 1.40 6.35
CA ALA A 83 -13.12 0.31 6.19
C ALA A 83 -12.14 0.21 7.36
N LEU A 84 -11.62 1.34 7.85
CA LEU A 84 -10.72 1.37 9.01
C LEU A 84 -11.44 0.91 10.29
N ALA A 85 -12.70 1.31 10.50
CA ALA A 85 -13.50 0.83 11.64
C ALA A 85 -13.72 -0.68 11.57
N LEU A 86 -14.01 -1.22 10.38
CA LEU A 86 -14.20 -2.65 10.18
C LEU A 86 -12.90 -3.44 10.38
N ILE A 87 -11.78 -2.91 9.91
CA ILE A 87 -10.44 -3.50 10.13
C ILE A 87 -10.15 -3.60 11.63
N ASP A 88 -10.38 -2.53 12.38
CA ASP A 88 -10.16 -2.50 13.85
C ASP A 88 -11.04 -3.52 14.57
N GLU A 89 -12.30 -3.64 14.16
CA GLU A 89 -13.25 -4.60 14.72
C GLU A 89 -12.87 -6.06 14.42
N LEU A 90 -12.49 -6.36 13.16
CA LEU A 90 -12.34 -7.74 12.69
C LEU A 90 -10.95 -8.32 12.90
N GLU A 91 -9.89 -7.52 12.77
CA GLU A 91 -8.51 -8.05 12.88
C GLU A 91 -8.13 -8.42 14.31
N GLY A 92 -8.67 -7.74 15.31
CA GLY A 92 -8.40 -8.02 16.73
C GLY A 92 -6.91 -7.90 17.10
N LEU A 93 -6.14 -7.12 16.36
CA LEU A 93 -4.72 -6.91 16.59
C LEU A 93 -4.34 -5.42 16.40
N ASP A 94 -3.32 -4.98 17.15
CA ASP A 94 -2.69 -3.70 16.90
C ASP A 94 -1.67 -3.85 15.76
N ARG A 95 -1.93 -3.19 14.64
CA ARG A 95 -1.03 -3.17 13.47
C ARG A 95 0.31 -2.49 13.77
N GLY A 96 0.37 -1.60 14.76
CA GLY A 96 1.56 -0.83 15.10
C GLY A 96 2.11 -0.08 13.90
N ARG A 97 3.30 -0.49 13.43
CA ARG A 97 3.95 0.10 12.24
C ARG A 97 3.60 -0.61 10.93
N TYR A 98 2.90 -1.73 10.99
CA TYR A 98 2.47 -2.45 9.80
C TYR A 98 1.49 -1.60 8.99
N ALA A 99 1.69 -1.57 7.69
CA ALA A 99 0.94 -0.74 6.74
C ALA A 99 1.10 0.78 6.92
N GLY A 100 1.88 1.24 7.90
CA GLY A 100 2.17 2.66 8.11
C GLY A 100 3.15 3.23 7.09
N PRO A 101 3.21 4.56 6.93
CA PRO A 101 4.17 5.20 6.06
C PRO A 101 5.58 5.14 6.68
N VAL A 102 6.58 4.82 5.87
CA VAL A 102 7.99 4.81 6.27
C VAL A 102 8.83 5.52 5.21
N GLY A 103 9.71 6.43 5.64
CA GLY A 103 10.50 7.20 4.70
C GLY A 103 11.40 8.22 5.37
N TRP A 104 11.81 9.20 4.60
CA TRP A 104 12.64 10.31 5.05
C TRP A 104 12.21 11.61 4.40
N VAL A 105 12.53 12.71 5.07
CA VAL A 105 12.32 14.08 4.58
C VAL A 105 13.59 14.90 4.84
N ASP A 106 13.97 15.74 3.88
CA ASP A 106 15.08 16.68 4.03
C ASP A 106 14.60 18.04 4.58
N ALA A 107 15.56 18.93 4.84
CA ALA A 107 15.28 20.27 5.34
C ALA A 107 14.54 21.19 4.36
N LYS A 108 14.40 20.78 3.10
CA LYS A 108 13.65 21.51 2.05
C LYS A 108 12.24 20.96 1.87
N GLY A 109 11.85 19.92 2.62
CA GLY A 109 10.56 19.28 2.48
C GLY A 109 10.49 18.20 1.40
N ASN A 110 11.61 17.88 0.73
CA ASN A 110 11.67 16.76 -0.20
C ASN A 110 11.86 15.45 0.55
N GLY A 111 11.45 14.34 -0.03
CA GLY A 111 11.61 13.03 0.60
C GLY A 111 11.12 11.88 -0.26
N THR A 112 11.30 10.68 0.28
CA THR A 112 10.78 9.44 -0.31
C THR A 112 10.11 8.63 0.78
N TRP A 113 8.90 8.15 0.50
CA TRP A 113 8.09 7.40 1.43
C TRP A 113 7.52 6.15 0.78
N ALA A 114 7.36 5.12 1.56
CA ALA A 114 6.78 3.85 1.15
C ALA A 114 5.76 3.37 2.20
N VAL A 115 4.90 2.46 1.80
CA VAL A 115 4.01 1.75 2.74
C VAL A 115 4.78 0.62 3.39
N GLY A 116 4.78 0.56 4.73
CA GLY A 116 5.50 -0.41 5.54
C GLY A 116 4.86 -1.80 5.53
N ILE A 117 4.91 -2.47 4.39
CA ILE A 117 4.48 -3.87 4.21
C ILE A 117 5.69 -4.78 3.96
N ARG A 118 5.49 -6.09 3.98
CA ARG A 118 6.61 -7.05 3.87
C ARG A 118 7.70 -6.74 4.89
N SER A 119 7.29 -6.48 6.11
CA SER A 119 8.13 -5.99 7.21
C SER A 119 8.06 -6.93 8.41
N ALA A 120 9.04 -6.84 9.27
CA ALA A 120 9.07 -7.56 10.54
C ALA A 120 9.38 -6.60 11.67
N GLN A 121 8.72 -6.80 12.80
CA GLN A 121 9.03 -6.12 14.05
C GLN A 121 9.80 -7.09 14.95
N ILE A 122 11.02 -6.71 15.32
CA ILE A 122 11.90 -7.53 16.16
C ILE A 122 11.97 -6.89 17.55
N ASN A 123 11.71 -7.70 18.58
CA ASN A 123 11.85 -7.30 19.97
C ASN A 123 12.56 -8.42 20.76
N GLY A 124 13.84 -8.25 20.98
CA GLY A 124 14.71 -9.28 21.58
C GLY A 124 14.72 -10.56 20.75
N THR A 125 14.22 -11.65 21.28
CA THR A 125 14.12 -12.96 20.62
C THR A 125 12.80 -13.20 19.90
N HIS A 126 11.89 -12.23 19.95
CA HIS A 126 10.57 -12.35 19.34
C HIS A 126 10.50 -11.53 18.05
N THR A 127 9.99 -12.14 17.01
CA THR A 127 9.74 -11.46 15.75
C THR A 127 8.28 -11.59 15.38
N ARG A 128 7.64 -10.45 15.08
CA ARG A 128 6.27 -10.39 14.56
C ARG A 128 6.32 -9.99 13.09
N ILE A 129 5.64 -10.75 12.26
CA ILE A 129 5.45 -10.45 10.84
C ILE A 129 3.96 -10.36 10.55
N HIS A 130 3.61 -9.49 9.61
CA HIS A 130 2.24 -9.29 9.17
C HIS A 130 2.15 -9.44 7.66
N ALA A 131 1.04 -9.97 7.19
CA ALA A 131 0.62 -9.92 5.80
C ALA A 131 -0.90 -9.83 5.74
N GLY A 132 -1.42 -9.29 4.66
CA GLY A 132 -2.84 -9.16 4.40
C GLY A 132 -3.11 -9.09 2.92
N VAL A 133 -4.38 -9.12 2.58
CA VAL A 133 -4.90 -9.01 1.21
C VAL A 133 -6.01 -7.96 1.19
N GLY A 134 -6.26 -7.37 0.02
CA GLY A 134 -7.47 -6.60 -0.22
C GLY A 134 -8.66 -7.57 -0.31
N VAL A 135 -9.78 -7.19 0.29
CA VAL A 135 -11.01 -7.96 0.22
C VAL A 135 -12.07 -7.15 -0.51
N VAL A 136 -12.60 -7.70 -1.58
CA VAL A 136 -13.69 -7.13 -2.38
C VAL A 136 -14.86 -8.10 -2.44
N ALA A 137 -15.99 -7.68 -3.01
CA ALA A 137 -17.23 -8.47 -3.03
C ALA A 137 -17.08 -9.88 -3.61
N ASP A 138 -16.20 -10.04 -4.60
CA ASP A 138 -15.97 -11.31 -5.30
C ASP A 138 -14.79 -12.13 -4.71
N SER A 139 -14.15 -11.65 -3.63
CA SER A 139 -13.07 -12.36 -2.96
C SER A 139 -13.51 -13.72 -2.41
N GLN A 140 -12.65 -14.73 -2.60
CA GLN A 140 -12.87 -16.09 -2.11
C GLN A 140 -11.93 -16.35 -0.93
N ALA A 141 -12.49 -16.65 0.25
CA ALA A 141 -11.75 -16.76 1.51
C ALA A 141 -10.53 -17.67 1.45
N GLU A 142 -10.63 -18.85 0.79
CA GLU A 142 -9.53 -19.79 0.64
C GLU A 142 -8.40 -19.24 -0.23
N GLN A 143 -8.74 -18.47 -1.27
CA GLN A 143 -7.76 -17.86 -2.17
C GLN A 143 -7.02 -16.73 -1.45
N GLU A 144 -7.74 -15.86 -0.74
CA GLU A 144 -7.19 -14.76 0.03
C GLU A 144 -6.27 -15.27 1.16
N LEU A 145 -6.67 -16.35 1.82
CA LEU A 145 -5.84 -17.00 2.83
C LEU A 145 -4.55 -17.60 2.23
N ALA A 146 -4.65 -18.22 1.07
CA ALA A 146 -3.48 -18.76 0.36
C ALA A 146 -2.51 -17.65 -0.07
N GLU A 147 -3.04 -16.52 -0.55
CA GLU A 147 -2.25 -15.34 -0.91
C GLU A 147 -1.57 -14.72 0.32
N THR A 148 -2.29 -14.57 1.43
CA THR A 148 -1.73 -14.08 2.71
C THR A 148 -0.57 -14.96 3.17
N ARG A 149 -0.72 -16.28 3.10
CA ARG A 149 0.35 -17.24 3.42
C ARG A 149 1.56 -17.09 2.51
N ALA A 150 1.35 -16.92 1.21
CA ALA A 150 2.42 -16.68 0.25
C ALA A 150 3.17 -15.37 0.54
N LYS A 151 2.44 -14.32 0.91
CA LYS A 151 3.02 -13.03 1.31
C LYS A 151 3.87 -13.12 2.57
N LEU A 152 3.48 -13.93 3.56
CA LEU A 152 4.26 -14.18 4.77
C LEU A 152 5.59 -14.88 4.47
N GLN A 153 5.67 -15.74 3.46
CA GLN A 153 6.88 -16.50 3.11
C GLN A 153 8.05 -15.58 2.75
N THR A 154 7.81 -14.38 2.23
CA THR A 154 8.86 -13.40 1.90
C THR A 154 9.68 -13.06 3.14
N MET A 155 9.02 -12.71 4.25
CA MET A 155 9.71 -12.36 5.49
C MET A 155 10.20 -13.58 6.27
N LEU A 156 9.43 -14.66 6.27
CA LEU A 156 9.88 -15.93 6.87
C LEU A 156 11.18 -16.42 6.22
N GLY A 157 11.26 -16.37 4.88
CA GLY A 157 12.48 -16.75 4.17
C GLY A 157 13.70 -15.90 4.52
N ALA A 158 13.50 -14.60 4.78
CA ALA A 158 14.57 -13.68 5.18
C ALA A 158 15.02 -13.86 6.65
N ILE A 159 14.12 -14.32 7.53
CA ILE A 159 14.40 -14.43 8.97
C ILE A 159 14.91 -15.83 9.34
N VAL A 160 14.33 -16.87 8.75
CA VAL A 160 14.55 -18.28 9.14
C VAL A 160 15.59 -18.98 8.26
N ARG A 161 15.85 -18.45 7.07
CA ARG A 161 16.85 -19.02 6.13
C ARG A 161 18.03 -18.05 6.05
N PRO A 162 19.18 -18.39 6.66
CA PRO A 162 20.43 -17.66 6.50
C PRO A 162 20.97 -17.72 5.07
#